data_a5f6b7150319022d5d2b0df78478f61e
#
_entry.id   a5f6b7150319022d5d2b0df78478f61e
#
_cell.length_a   1.000
_cell.length_b   1.000
_cell.length_c   1.000
_cell.angle_alpha   90.00
_cell.angle_beta   90.00
_cell.angle_gamma   90.00
#
_symmetry.space_group_name_H-M   'P 1'
#
loop_
_entity.id
_entity.type
_entity.pdbx_description
1 polymer ?
#
loop_
_entity_poly.entity_id
_entity_poly.type
_entity_poly.pdbx_seq_one_letter_code
_entity_poly.pdbx_strand_id
1 'polypeptide(L)'
;AIQAKRKIMLVEAEKSVFQTDSMFGEDNFTVALCGSNLTDYQRGMILMLGVREVIVALDKQYEILDSEECKKWAKHIKEKIIDKLSPYLSVSVLWDTSGLLDYKDSPTDKGKETLLQLMDNKIWVGTND
;
A
#
# COMPACT_ATOMS: atom_id res chain seq x y z
N ALA A 1 14.67 -0.51 -9.63
CA ALA A 1 13.94 -1.57 -8.90
C ALA A 1 12.46 -1.58 -9.26
N ILE A 2 11.82 -0.41 -9.32
CA ILE A 2 10.38 -0.32 -9.63
C ILE A 2 10.08 -0.88 -11.02
N GLN A 3 10.80 -0.43 -12.02
CA GLN A 3 10.58 -0.86 -13.41
C GLN A 3 10.88 -2.35 -13.61
N ALA A 4 11.93 -2.85 -12.96
CA ALA A 4 12.30 -4.25 -13.07
C ALA A 4 11.24 -5.16 -12.46
N LYS A 5 10.67 -4.77 -11.33
CA LYS A 5 9.61 -5.54 -10.65
C LYS A 5 8.23 -5.33 -11.25
N ARG A 6 8.05 -4.25 -11.99
CA ARG A 6 6.77 -3.83 -12.57
C ARG A 6 5.66 -3.64 -11.53
N LYS A 7 6.05 -3.33 -10.30
CA LYS A 7 5.13 -3.05 -9.20
C LYS A 7 5.70 -2.00 -8.29
N ILE A 8 4.81 -1.28 -7.60
CA ILE A 8 5.18 -0.33 -6.55
C ILE A 8 4.31 -0.57 -5.32
N MET A 9 4.84 -0.19 -4.17
CA MET A 9 4.10 -0.21 -2.92
C MET A 9 3.92 1.24 -2.46
N LEU A 10 2.66 1.63 -2.23
CA LEU A 10 2.32 2.99 -1.77
C LEU A 10 2.19 3.00 -0.26
N VAL A 11 2.94 3.88 0.39
CA VAL A 11 2.88 4.10 1.84
C VAL A 11 2.49 5.55 2.11
N GLU A 12 2.07 5.86 3.36
CA GLU A 12 1.64 7.22 3.69
C GLU A 12 2.80 8.20 3.80
N ALA A 13 3.89 7.82 4.46
CA ALA A 13 4.96 8.73 4.84
C ALA A 13 6.33 8.27 4.40
N GLU A 14 7.25 9.21 4.27
CA GLU A 14 8.63 8.95 3.89
C GLU A 14 9.37 8.04 4.87
N LYS A 15 8.98 8.05 6.15
CA LYS A 15 9.55 7.15 7.16
C LYS A 15 9.49 5.69 6.68
N SER A 16 8.36 5.30 6.10
CA SER A 16 8.18 3.93 5.60
C SER A 16 9.09 3.63 4.42
N VAL A 17 9.37 4.62 3.56
CA VAL A 17 10.32 4.45 2.45
C VAL A 17 11.72 4.20 2.99
N PHE A 18 12.14 4.94 4.00
CA PHE A 18 13.46 4.72 4.63
C PHE A 18 13.55 3.35 5.30
N GLN A 19 12.47 2.91 5.94
CA GLN A 19 12.42 1.59 6.57
C GLN A 19 12.55 0.49 5.52
N THR A 20 11.81 0.58 4.42
CA THR A 20 11.89 -0.41 3.33
C THR A 20 13.23 -0.34 2.60
N ASP A 21 13.84 0.81 2.53
CA ASP A 21 15.17 0.95 1.95
C ASP A 21 16.20 0.15 2.76
N SER A 22 16.07 0.17 4.09
CA SER A 22 16.91 -0.66 4.96
C SER A 22 16.65 -2.15 4.78
N MET A 23 15.42 -2.54 4.46
CA MET A 23 15.02 -3.94 4.27
C MET A 23 15.42 -4.50 2.92
N PHE A 24 15.23 -3.74 1.85
CA PHE A 24 15.33 -4.21 0.46
C PHE A 24 16.49 -3.60 -0.31
N GLY A 25 17.07 -2.50 0.16
CA GLY A 25 18.16 -1.83 -0.53
C GLY A 25 17.80 -1.41 -1.96
N GLU A 26 18.58 -1.82 -2.92
CA GLU A 26 18.37 -1.48 -4.33
C GLU A 26 17.08 -2.08 -4.91
N ASP A 27 16.52 -3.08 -4.25
CA ASP A 27 15.26 -3.71 -4.67
C ASP A 27 14.03 -2.99 -4.09
N ASN A 28 14.22 -1.86 -3.41
CA ASN A 28 13.12 -1.10 -2.83
C ASN A 28 12.22 -0.54 -3.93
N PHE A 29 10.90 -0.81 -3.82
CA PHE A 29 9.89 -0.39 -4.77
C PHE A 29 8.79 0.45 -4.11
N THR A 30 9.12 1.12 -3.02
CA THR A 30 8.17 1.85 -2.17
C THR A 30 8.16 3.34 -2.52
N VAL A 31 6.97 3.92 -2.57
CA VAL A 31 6.75 5.35 -2.85
C VAL A 31 5.80 5.91 -1.79
N ALA A 32 6.17 7.08 -1.24
CA ALA A 32 5.34 7.75 -0.24
C ALA A 32 4.33 8.69 -0.90
N LEU A 33 3.07 8.60 -0.44
CA LEU A 33 2.01 9.52 -0.88
C LEU A 33 2.06 10.85 -0.12
N CYS A 34 2.66 10.85 1.06
CA CYS A 34 2.65 11.99 1.99
C CYS A 34 1.22 12.35 2.41
N GLY A 35 0.41 11.32 2.65
CA GLY A 35 -0.99 11.41 3.05
C GLY A 35 -1.72 10.14 2.68
N SER A 36 -3.04 10.15 2.83
CA SER A 36 -3.87 8.98 2.57
C SER A 36 -4.72 9.09 1.30
N ASN A 37 -4.43 10.08 0.46
CA ASN A 37 -5.13 10.28 -0.81
C ASN A 37 -4.13 10.20 -1.96
N LEU A 38 -4.57 9.61 -3.07
CA LEU A 38 -3.82 9.64 -4.32
C LEU A 38 -4.31 10.83 -5.15
N THR A 39 -3.42 11.77 -5.42
CA THR A 39 -3.76 12.90 -6.28
C THR A 39 -3.76 12.48 -7.75
N ASP A 40 -4.41 13.26 -8.60
CA ASP A 40 -4.42 12.99 -10.04
C ASP A 40 -3.02 13.09 -10.64
N TYR A 41 -2.20 14.00 -10.11
CA TYR A 41 -0.80 14.13 -10.53
C TYR A 41 0.00 12.86 -10.18
N GLN A 42 -0.14 12.37 -8.94
CA GLN A 42 0.52 11.13 -8.52
C GLN A 42 0.07 9.93 -9.35
N ARG A 43 -1.24 9.83 -9.61
CA ARG A 43 -1.76 8.78 -10.48
C ARG A 43 -1.12 8.81 -11.86
N GLY A 44 -1.04 10.00 -12.46
CA GLY A 44 -0.40 10.16 -13.77
C GLY A 44 1.04 9.71 -13.77
N MET A 45 1.80 10.04 -12.73
CA MET A 45 3.19 9.62 -12.61
C MET A 45 3.33 8.11 -12.48
N ILE A 46 2.45 7.48 -11.69
CA ILE A 46 2.45 6.02 -11.52
C ILE A 46 2.19 5.34 -12.87
N LEU A 47 1.20 5.83 -13.61
CA LEU A 47 0.87 5.25 -14.92
C LEU A 47 2.02 5.40 -15.91
N MET A 48 2.77 6.50 -15.83
CA MET A 48 3.94 6.72 -16.70
C MET A 48 5.11 5.78 -16.40
N LEU A 49 5.19 5.23 -15.18
CA LEU A 49 6.24 4.28 -14.81
C LEU A 49 6.06 2.91 -15.48
N GLY A 50 4.88 2.64 -16.04
CA GLY A 50 4.62 1.36 -16.70
C GLY A 50 4.49 0.18 -15.77
N VAL A 51 4.19 0.42 -14.49
CA VAL A 51 3.97 -0.66 -13.53
C VAL A 51 2.65 -1.35 -13.82
N ARG A 52 2.56 -2.63 -13.45
CA ARG A 52 1.35 -3.44 -13.65
C ARG A 52 0.58 -3.66 -12.36
N GLU A 53 1.26 -3.55 -11.23
CA GLU A 53 0.67 -3.78 -9.92
C GLU A 53 1.01 -2.65 -8.98
N VAL A 54 0.01 -2.21 -8.20
CA VAL A 54 0.21 -1.28 -7.08
C VAL A 54 -0.25 -1.99 -5.81
N ILE A 55 0.62 -2.01 -4.82
CA ILE A 55 0.31 -2.55 -3.49
C ILE A 55 0.06 -1.36 -2.57
N VAL A 56 -1.15 -1.27 -2.03
CA VAL A 56 -1.53 -0.19 -1.11
C VAL A 56 -1.19 -0.62 0.31
N ALA A 57 -0.27 0.10 0.95
CA ALA A 57 0.27 -0.26 2.27
C ALA A 57 0.19 0.93 3.22
N LEU A 58 -1.03 1.45 3.41
CA LEU A 58 -1.27 2.59 4.29
C LEU A 58 -1.29 2.17 5.76
N ASP A 59 -1.17 3.15 6.66
CA ASP A 59 -1.18 2.91 8.10
C ASP A 59 -2.52 2.32 8.55
N LYS A 60 -2.47 1.49 9.58
CA LYS A 60 -3.65 0.84 10.15
C LYS A 60 -4.46 1.86 10.95
N GLN A 61 -5.58 2.32 10.42
CA GLN A 61 -6.42 3.36 11.02
C GLN A 61 -7.65 2.81 11.75
N TYR A 62 -7.53 1.61 12.32
CA TYR A 62 -8.60 1.01 13.12
C TYR A 62 -8.00 0.14 14.23
N GLU A 63 -8.72 0.00 15.34
CA GLU A 63 -8.28 -0.84 16.45
C GLU A 63 -8.92 -2.23 16.39
N ILE A 64 -10.18 -2.31 15.98
CA ILE A 64 -10.95 -3.55 15.96
C ILE A 64 -11.36 -3.87 14.52
N LEU A 65 -11.01 -5.08 14.08
CA LEU A 65 -11.38 -5.58 12.75
C LEU A 65 -12.92 -5.64 12.63
N ASP A 66 -13.42 -5.23 11.47
CA ASP A 66 -14.85 -5.16 11.14
C ASP A 66 -15.67 -4.16 11.96
N SER A 67 -15.00 -3.28 12.70
CA SER A 67 -15.64 -2.15 13.37
C SER A 67 -16.09 -1.10 12.34
N GLU A 68 -16.91 -0.14 12.78
CA GLU A 68 -17.31 0.98 11.93
C GLU A 68 -16.10 1.79 11.46
N GLU A 69 -15.12 1.96 12.35
CA GLU A 69 -13.86 2.64 12.03
C GLU A 69 -13.10 1.90 10.93
N CYS A 70 -13.03 0.57 11.03
CA CYS A 70 -12.39 -0.29 10.03
C CYS A 70 -13.09 -0.16 8.67
N LYS A 71 -14.42 -0.20 8.65
CA LYS A 71 -15.22 -0.07 7.43
C LYS A 71 -15.05 1.30 6.78
N LYS A 72 -15.00 2.36 7.57
CA LYS A 72 -14.77 3.72 7.07
C LYS A 72 -13.40 3.85 6.43
N TRP A 73 -12.38 3.25 7.05
CA TRP A 73 -11.03 3.27 6.53
C TRP A 73 -10.95 2.51 5.20
N ALA A 74 -11.57 1.33 5.13
CA ALA A 74 -11.62 0.55 3.90
C ALA A 74 -12.30 1.35 2.77
N LYS A 75 -13.40 2.03 3.08
CA LYS A 75 -14.11 2.86 2.12
C LYS A 75 -13.25 4.03 1.64
N HIS A 76 -12.52 4.67 2.56
CA HIS A 76 -11.62 5.76 2.23
C HIS A 76 -10.54 5.31 1.23
N ILE A 77 -9.88 4.18 1.53
CA ILE A 77 -8.85 3.64 0.64
C ILE A 77 -9.45 3.31 -0.73
N LYS A 78 -10.64 2.70 -0.75
CA LYS A 78 -11.30 2.37 -2.02
C LYS A 78 -11.55 3.61 -2.85
N GLU A 79 -12.19 4.61 -2.28
CA GLU A 79 -12.58 5.82 -3.03
C GLU A 79 -11.41 6.72 -3.41
N LYS A 80 -10.41 6.82 -2.55
CA LYS A 80 -9.32 7.79 -2.71
C LYS A 80 -8.09 7.24 -3.39
N ILE A 81 -7.96 5.91 -3.48
CA ILE A 81 -6.77 5.29 -4.08
C ILE A 81 -7.15 4.20 -5.08
N ILE A 82 -7.89 3.18 -4.64
CA ILE A 82 -8.15 1.99 -5.46
C ILE A 82 -8.93 2.35 -6.73
N ASP A 83 -10.01 3.10 -6.60
CA ASP A 83 -10.87 3.46 -7.74
C ASP A 83 -10.15 4.33 -8.77
N LYS A 84 -9.07 5.00 -8.37
CA LYS A 84 -8.27 5.82 -9.27
C LYS A 84 -7.27 5.00 -10.08
N LEU A 85 -6.93 3.80 -9.63
CA LEU A 85 -5.90 2.96 -10.25
C LEU A 85 -6.46 1.70 -10.91
N SER A 86 -7.49 1.10 -10.33
CA SER A 86 -7.99 -0.21 -10.78
C SER A 86 -8.46 -0.25 -12.25
N PRO A 87 -8.94 0.84 -12.87
CA PRO A 87 -9.24 0.81 -14.30
C PRO A 87 -8.01 0.62 -15.20
N TYR A 88 -6.81 0.84 -14.67
CA TYR A 88 -5.58 0.88 -15.48
C TYR A 88 -4.60 -0.24 -15.14
N LEU A 89 -4.62 -0.72 -13.89
CA LEU A 89 -3.64 -1.72 -13.43
C LEU A 89 -4.21 -2.52 -12.26
N SER A 90 -3.50 -3.59 -11.88
CA SER A 90 -3.92 -4.44 -10.76
C SER A 90 -3.58 -3.78 -9.43
N VAL A 91 -4.53 -3.81 -8.51
CA VAL A 91 -4.36 -3.19 -7.18
C VAL A 91 -4.57 -4.25 -6.09
N SER A 92 -3.65 -4.30 -5.14
CA SER A 92 -3.77 -5.12 -3.94
C SER A 92 -3.58 -4.23 -2.71
N VAL A 93 -4.05 -4.71 -1.57
CA VAL A 93 -4.00 -3.97 -0.31
C VAL A 93 -3.40 -4.85 0.77
N LEU A 94 -2.48 -4.29 1.55
CA LEU A 94 -2.02 -4.91 2.78
C LEU A 94 -3.04 -4.58 3.87
N TRP A 95 -3.77 -5.60 4.32
CA TRP A 95 -4.82 -5.45 5.31
C TRP A 95 -4.56 -6.40 6.46
N ASP A 96 -4.40 -5.85 7.66
CA ASP A 96 -4.03 -6.65 8.83
C ASP A 96 -5.27 -7.35 9.41
N THR A 97 -5.43 -8.62 9.06
CA THR A 97 -6.53 -9.45 9.57
C THR A 97 -6.13 -10.29 10.77
N SER A 98 -4.84 -10.31 11.11
CA SER A 98 -4.29 -11.20 12.15
C SER A 98 -3.76 -10.46 13.38
N GLY A 99 -3.87 -9.14 13.41
CA GLY A 99 -3.38 -8.35 14.54
C GLY A 99 -1.87 -8.22 14.61
N LEU A 100 -1.20 -8.23 13.46
CA LEU A 100 0.26 -8.08 13.39
C LEU A 100 0.71 -6.63 13.63
N LEU A 101 -0.16 -5.67 13.38
CA LEU A 101 0.13 -4.25 13.53
C LEU A 101 -0.69 -3.66 14.66
N ASP A 102 -0.14 -2.64 15.31
CA ASP A 102 -0.87 -1.83 16.28
C ASP A 102 -1.63 -0.71 15.56
N TYR A 103 -2.56 -0.09 16.28
CA TYR A 103 -3.28 1.07 15.77
C TYR A 103 -2.29 2.16 15.33
N LYS A 104 -2.49 2.70 14.14
CA LYS A 104 -1.65 3.72 13.48
C LYS A 104 -0.28 3.24 13.00
N ASP A 105 0.04 1.96 13.14
CA ASP A 105 1.27 1.43 12.55
C ASP A 105 1.20 1.43 11.04
N SER A 106 2.34 1.77 10.41
CA SER A 106 2.58 1.42 9.02
C SER A 106 2.86 -0.08 8.92
N PRO A 107 2.53 -0.73 7.79
CA PRO A 107 2.94 -2.12 7.56
C PRO A 107 4.46 -2.34 7.70
N THR A 108 5.25 -1.28 7.63
CA THR A 108 6.71 -1.35 7.73
C THR A 108 7.24 -1.22 9.16
N ASP A 109 6.39 -0.87 10.14
CA ASP A 109 6.85 -0.53 11.50
C ASP A 109 7.28 -1.73 12.34
N LYS A 110 6.84 -2.94 12.01
CA LYS A 110 7.13 -4.16 12.79
C LYS A 110 8.24 -5.02 12.19
N GLY A 111 8.99 -4.49 11.24
CA GLY A 111 10.14 -5.16 10.66
C GLY A 111 9.83 -5.92 9.39
N LYS A 112 10.89 -6.47 8.79
CA LYS A 112 10.82 -7.11 7.47
C LYS A 112 9.94 -8.35 7.45
N GLU A 113 10.04 -9.20 8.47
CA GLU A 113 9.25 -10.44 8.51
C GLU A 113 7.76 -10.16 8.54
N THR A 114 7.34 -9.19 9.37
CA THR A 114 5.93 -8.79 9.44
C THR A 114 5.45 -8.23 8.12
N LEU A 115 6.25 -7.37 7.49
CA LEU A 115 5.91 -6.81 6.19
C LEU A 115 5.75 -7.91 5.14
N LEU A 116 6.67 -8.88 5.10
CA LEU A 116 6.59 -9.99 4.15
C LEU A 116 5.35 -10.84 4.37
N GLN A 117 4.97 -11.09 5.64
CA GLN A 117 3.72 -11.80 5.95
C GLN A 117 2.49 -11.05 5.43
N LEU A 118 2.45 -9.74 5.63
CA LEU A 118 1.36 -8.92 5.13
C LEU A 118 1.31 -8.96 3.59
N MET A 119 2.46 -8.91 2.94
CA MET A 119 2.54 -9.00 1.48
C MET A 119 2.09 -10.35 0.94
N ASP A 120 2.44 -11.44 1.64
CA ASP A 120 2.01 -12.79 1.26
C ASP A 120 0.49 -12.94 1.36
N ASN A 121 -0.14 -12.18 2.24
CA ASN A 121 -1.59 -12.23 2.47
C ASN A 121 -2.31 -11.02 1.89
N LYS A 122 -1.70 -10.31 0.96
CA LYS A 122 -2.32 -9.15 0.33
C LYS A 122 -3.64 -9.51 -0.34
N ILE A 123 -4.57 -8.57 -0.30
CA ILE A 123 -5.91 -8.76 -0.84
C ILE A 123 -6.00 -8.06 -2.19
N TRP A 124 -6.34 -8.81 -3.24
CA TRP A 124 -6.57 -8.22 -4.56
C TRP A 124 -7.95 -7.56 -4.57
N VAL A 125 -7.99 -6.26 -4.88
CA VAL A 125 -9.21 -5.46 -4.82
C VAL A 125 -9.59 -4.87 -6.17
N GLY A 126 -8.71 -4.99 -7.15
CA GLY A 126 -8.98 -4.59 -8.52
C GLY A 126 -7.92 -5.20 -9.40
N THR A 127 -8.33 -5.91 -10.45
CA THR A 127 -7.41 -6.50 -11.41
C THR A 127 -7.75 -6.00 -12.80
N ASN A 128 -6.72 -5.68 -13.55
CA ASN A 128 -6.83 -5.27 -14.94
C ASN A 128 -6.10 -6.32 -15.78
N ASP A 129 -6.86 -7.28 -16.24
CA ASP A 129 -6.32 -8.39 -17.04
C ASP A 129 -6.08 -7.99 -18.48
#